data_cd2e9c05ce4727523b0cc0879bc44b90
#
_entry.id   cd2e9c05ce4727523b0cc0879bc44b90
#
_cell.length_a   1.000
_cell.length_b   1.000
_cell.length_c   1.000
_cell.angle_alpha   90.00
_cell.angle_beta   90.00
_cell.angle_gamma   90.00
#
_symmetry.space_group_name_H-M   'P 1'
#
loop_
_entity.id
_entity.type
_entity.pdbx_description
1 polymer ?
#
loop_
_entity_poly.entity_id
_entity_poly.type
_entity_poly.pdbx_seq_one_letter_code
_entity_poly.pdbx_strand_id
1 'polypeptide(L)'
;MMRLFGTDGVRGEANTELTAELAYHLGRAATLYFGAHSEVRPRILIGRDTRISGEMFEAALTAGICSAGGIALIAGVVPTPAVAYLAREHRMQAGIVISASHNPFPDNGIKFFGGDGYKLPDAVEDELETLVRRLQTNDDAARPTGKAIGVVEYRDDLLNQYTDYVVSTCQERFDGMKIVLDCANGAAYEAMPKVLRRLGAEVKVIHALPNGVNINDGCGSTHLDSLRRTVLERGADIGIAHDGDADRCLCLDEKGELIDGDHILVACASEMIHAGRLPHKTVVTTVMANIGFHKAIAELGGRVEVTAVGDRYVLESMRANGYTIGGEQSGHIIFAEYATTGDGLITALQVLAALSRSGKKASELNAMMTTYPQLLVNVRVKTKAGWEENEAICAAIAEGERVLGSEGRILVRPSGTEPLIRVMAEGSDQAQLDEVCGAIVEVVKREQGEA
;
A
#
# COMPACT_ATOMS: atom_id res chain seq x y z
N MET A 1 19.80 -15.25 -12.57
CA MET A 1 18.41 -15.09 -13.00
C MET A 1 17.81 -13.95 -12.23
N MET A 2 16.88 -13.20 -12.82
CA MET A 2 16.18 -12.14 -12.11
C MET A 2 15.30 -12.76 -11.02
N ARG A 3 15.23 -12.12 -9.83
CA ARG A 3 14.39 -12.56 -8.70
C ARG A 3 12.91 -12.52 -9.12
N LEU A 4 12.15 -13.55 -8.79
CA LEU A 4 10.73 -13.65 -9.13
C LEU A 4 9.89 -12.74 -8.24
N PHE A 5 10.18 -12.75 -6.92
CA PHE A 5 9.52 -11.88 -5.95
C PHE A 5 10.16 -10.49 -5.95
N GLY A 6 9.36 -9.48 -6.27
CA GLY A 6 9.71 -8.07 -6.07
C GLY A 6 9.48 -7.62 -4.63
N THR A 7 9.43 -6.31 -4.40
CA THR A 7 9.12 -5.73 -3.08
C THR A 7 7.68 -6.00 -2.61
N ASP A 8 6.79 -6.37 -3.53
CA ASP A 8 5.35 -6.57 -3.25
C ASP A 8 4.79 -7.77 -4.06
N GLY A 9 5.39 -8.93 -3.87
CA GLY A 9 5.00 -10.16 -4.53
C GLY A 9 5.54 -10.32 -5.96
N VAL A 10 4.91 -11.20 -6.72
CA VAL A 10 5.19 -11.46 -8.14
C VAL A 10 4.27 -10.62 -8.99
N ARG A 11 4.79 -9.73 -9.82
CA ARG A 11 4.01 -8.82 -10.68
C ARG A 11 4.43 -8.94 -12.13
N GLY A 12 3.51 -8.62 -13.03
CA GLY A 12 3.76 -8.52 -14.46
C GLY A 12 2.49 -8.32 -15.27
N GLU A 13 2.64 -8.11 -16.57
CA GLU A 13 1.53 -8.09 -17.49
C GLU A 13 0.87 -9.47 -17.53
N ALA A 14 -0.45 -9.48 -17.30
CA ALA A 14 -1.22 -10.72 -17.16
C ALA A 14 -1.19 -11.54 -18.45
N ASN A 15 -0.97 -12.84 -18.31
CA ASN A 15 -0.92 -13.86 -19.38
C ASN A 15 0.27 -13.71 -20.35
N THR A 16 1.24 -12.85 -20.05
CA THR A 16 2.52 -12.73 -20.77
C THR A 16 3.70 -12.94 -19.83
N GLU A 17 3.88 -12.05 -18.84
CA GLU A 17 4.92 -12.14 -17.81
C GLU A 17 4.42 -12.94 -16.59
N LEU A 18 3.21 -12.63 -16.11
CA LEU A 18 2.51 -13.39 -15.08
C LEU A 18 1.51 -14.32 -15.74
N THR A 19 1.86 -15.61 -15.85
CA THR A 19 1.05 -16.61 -16.56
C THR A 19 0.24 -17.49 -15.62
N ALA A 20 -0.79 -18.16 -16.14
CA ALA A 20 -1.59 -19.13 -15.38
C ALA A 20 -0.73 -20.33 -14.88
N GLU A 21 0.26 -20.75 -15.66
CA GLU A 21 1.19 -21.81 -15.26
C GLU A 21 2.06 -21.38 -14.09
N LEU A 22 2.54 -20.13 -14.11
CA LEU A 22 3.30 -19.58 -12.98
C LEU A 22 2.43 -19.51 -11.71
N ALA A 23 1.19 -19.05 -11.84
CA ALA A 23 0.23 -19.01 -10.73
C ALA A 23 -0.06 -20.43 -10.17
N TYR A 24 -0.23 -21.43 -11.05
CA TYR A 24 -0.36 -22.83 -10.63
C TYR A 24 0.85 -23.30 -9.81
N HIS A 25 2.06 -23.02 -10.28
CA HIS A 25 3.28 -23.41 -9.57
C HIS A 25 3.45 -22.65 -8.24
N LEU A 26 3.06 -21.37 -8.18
CA LEU A 26 3.04 -20.60 -6.93
C LEU A 26 2.09 -21.23 -5.90
N GLY A 27 0.87 -21.56 -6.28
CA GLY A 27 -0.10 -22.24 -5.41
C GLY A 27 0.38 -23.60 -4.92
N ARG A 28 1.01 -24.38 -5.82
CA ARG A 28 1.58 -25.68 -5.51
C ARG A 28 2.79 -25.56 -4.57
N ALA A 29 3.71 -24.63 -4.86
CA ALA A 29 4.90 -24.39 -4.04
C ALA A 29 4.51 -23.92 -2.62
N ALA A 30 3.58 -22.98 -2.50
CA ALA A 30 3.08 -22.52 -1.22
C ALA A 30 2.50 -23.68 -0.39
N THR A 31 1.68 -24.53 -1.00
CA THR A 31 1.10 -25.69 -0.30
C THR A 31 2.17 -26.67 0.18
N LEU A 32 3.17 -26.97 -0.64
CA LEU A 32 4.28 -27.85 -0.27
C LEU A 32 5.12 -27.23 0.86
N TYR A 33 5.43 -25.94 0.76
CA TYR A 33 6.21 -25.24 1.77
C TYR A 33 5.48 -25.24 3.12
N PHE A 34 4.27 -24.72 3.17
CA PHE A 34 3.52 -24.64 4.43
C PHE A 34 3.10 -26.01 4.96
N GLY A 35 2.92 -27.00 4.09
CA GLY A 35 2.66 -28.39 4.49
C GLY A 35 3.86 -29.05 5.16
N ALA A 36 5.09 -28.73 4.72
CA ALA A 36 6.32 -29.23 5.36
C ALA A 36 6.56 -28.62 6.75
N HIS A 37 5.96 -27.44 7.02
CA HIS A 37 6.10 -26.72 8.28
C HIS A 37 4.85 -26.79 9.17
N SER A 38 3.91 -27.70 8.88
CA SER A 38 2.65 -27.82 9.61
C SER A 38 2.25 -29.29 9.78
N GLU A 39 1.72 -29.63 10.96
CA GLU A 39 1.16 -30.95 11.22
C GLU A 39 -0.26 -31.11 10.66
N VAL A 40 -0.89 -30.00 10.25
CA VAL A 40 -2.24 -30.00 9.70
C VAL A 40 -2.20 -29.73 8.18
N ARG A 41 -3.23 -30.18 7.49
CA ARG A 41 -3.41 -29.95 6.07
C ARG A 41 -3.41 -28.42 5.79
N PRO A 42 -2.56 -27.91 4.90
CA PRO A 42 -2.48 -26.49 4.63
C PRO A 42 -3.81 -25.92 4.14
N ARG A 43 -4.24 -24.83 4.76
CA ARG A 43 -5.39 -24.03 4.35
C ARG A 43 -4.86 -22.68 3.86
N ILE A 44 -5.15 -22.34 2.63
CA ILE A 44 -4.67 -21.11 1.98
C ILE A 44 -5.88 -20.30 1.52
N LEU A 45 -5.98 -19.08 2.03
CA LEU A 45 -7.01 -18.12 1.64
C LEU A 45 -6.59 -17.42 0.33
N ILE A 46 -7.53 -17.27 -0.61
CA ILE A 46 -7.33 -16.51 -1.85
C ILE A 46 -8.38 -15.40 -1.92
N GLY A 47 -7.90 -14.15 -2.08
CA GLY A 47 -8.71 -13.00 -2.40
C GLY A 47 -8.17 -12.27 -3.63
N ARG A 48 -8.99 -11.49 -4.30
CA ARG A 48 -8.60 -10.76 -5.50
C ARG A 48 -9.24 -9.38 -5.60
N ASP A 49 -8.67 -8.54 -6.44
CA ASP A 49 -9.34 -7.33 -6.90
C ASP A 49 -10.30 -7.62 -8.09
N THR A 50 -10.71 -6.59 -8.78
CA THR A 50 -11.74 -6.66 -9.82
C THR A 50 -11.20 -6.88 -11.24
N ARG A 51 -9.89 -7.08 -11.42
CA ARG A 51 -9.25 -7.27 -12.73
C ARG A 51 -9.80 -8.51 -13.42
N ILE A 52 -10.03 -8.42 -14.73
CA ILE A 52 -10.53 -9.54 -15.56
C ILE A 52 -9.62 -10.78 -15.46
N SER A 53 -8.31 -10.60 -15.33
CA SER A 53 -7.35 -11.69 -15.18
C SER A 53 -7.40 -12.36 -13.80
N GLY A 54 -8.10 -11.76 -12.82
CA GLY A 54 -8.16 -12.26 -11.44
C GLY A 54 -8.74 -13.68 -11.34
N GLU A 55 -9.84 -13.97 -12.06
CA GLU A 55 -10.47 -15.30 -12.04
C GLU A 55 -9.58 -16.38 -12.65
N MET A 56 -8.84 -16.06 -13.69
CA MET A 56 -7.88 -16.99 -14.30
C MET A 56 -6.78 -17.37 -13.29
N PHE A 57 -6.21 -16.38 -12.59
CA PHE A 57 -5.18 -16.63 -11.59
C PHE A 57 -5.72 -17.35 -10.35
N GLU A 58 -6.93 -17.02 -9.90
CA GLU A 58 -7.62 -17.69 -8.81
C GLU A 58 -7.81 -19.18 -9.13
N ALA A 59 -8.27 -19.49 -10.33
CA ALA A 59 -8.44 -20.88 -10.77
C ALA A 59 -7.09 -21.65 -10.85
N ALA A 60 -6.04 -21.00 -11.38
CA ALA A 60 -4.72 -21.59 -11.50
C ALA A 60 -4.08 -21.86 -10.12
N LEU A 61 -4.08 -20.87 -9.22
CA LEU A 61 -3.63 -21.01 -7.82
C LEU A 61 -4.38 -22.14 -7.10
N THR A 62 -5.71 -22.15 -7.24
CA THR A 62 -6.59 -23.16 -6.65
C THR A 62 -6.21 -24.57 -7.12
N ALA A 63 -6.00 -24.75 -8.43
CA ALA A 63 -5.56 -26.01 -8.98
C ALA A 63 -4.18 -26.44 -8.44
N GLY A 64 -3.25 -25.50 -8.32
CA GLY A 64 -1.93 -25.70 -7.71
C GLY A 64 -2.02 -26.18 -6.26
N ILE A 65 -2.80 -25.46 -5.43
CA ILE A 65 -3.04 -25.79 -4.03
C ILE A 65 -3.67 -27.19 -3.89
N CYS A 66 -4.73 -27.47 -4.62
CA CYS A 66 -5.43 -28.74 -4.54
C CYS A 66 -4.56 -29.90 -5.04
N SER A 67 -3.72 -29.67 -6.07
CA SER A 67 -2.80 -30.69 -6.60
C SER A 67 -1.72 -31.11 -5.61
N ALA A 68 -1.41 -30.26 -4.63
CA ALA A 68 -0.47 -30.55 -3.54
C ALA A 68 -1.17 -31.01 -2.25
N GLY A 69 -2.50 -31.18 -2.27
CA GLY A 69 -3.27 -31.66 -1.13
C GLY A 69 -3.76 -30.58 -0.17
N GLY A 70 -3.57 -29.29 -0.46
CA GLY A 70 -4.04 -28.19 0.34
C GLY A 70 -5.55 -27.94 0.26
N ILE A 71 -6.04 -27.06 1.10
CA ILE A 71 -7.41 -26.54 1.08
C ILE A 71 -7.35 -25.11 0.58
N ALA A 72 -7.96 -24.82 -0.57
CA ALA A 72 -8.10 -23.48 -1.08
C ALA A 72 -9.41 -22.85 -0.58
N LEU A 73 -9.34 -21.76 0.19
CA LEU A 73 -10.50 -20.98 0.58
C LEU A 73 -10.61 -19.78 -0.35
N ILE A 74 -11.74 -19.66 -1.02
CA ILE A 74 -11.97 -18.60 -1.99
C ILE A 74 -12.86 -17.52 -1.36
N ALA A 75 -12.28 -16.32 -1.16
CA ALA A 75 -13.00 -15.16 -0.65
C ALA A 75 -13.63 -14.29 -1.75
N GLY A 76 -13.23 -14.51 -3.02
CA GLY A 76 -13.67 -13.67 -4.13
C GLY A 76 -13.03 -12.29 -4.12
N VAL A 77 -13.81 -11.26 -4.47
CA VAL A 77 -13.32 -9.87 -4.47
C VAL A 77 -13.35 -9.31 -3.06
N VAL A 78 -12.16 -9.08 -2.50
CA VAL A 78 -11.96 -8.51 -1.16
C VAL A 78 -10.73 -7.59 -1.15
N PRO A 79 -10.70 -6.54 -0.30
CA PRO A 79 -9.51 -5.72 -0.08
C PRO A 79 -8.27 -6.55 0.31
N THR A 80 -7.08 -6.09 -0.10
CA THR A 80 -5.81 -6.71 0.32
C THR A 80 -5.71 -6.88 1.84
N PRO A 81 -6.00 -5.86 2.68
CA PRO A 81 -5.97 -6.02 4.13
C PRO A 81 -7.01 -7.02 4.68
N ALA A 82 -8.09 -7.26 3.95
CA ALA A 82 -9.05 -8.29 4.34
C ALA A 82 -8.41 -9.68 4.32
N VAL A 83 -7.59 -9.98 3.31
CA VAL A 83 -6.89 -11.27 3.24
C VAL A 83 -5.91 -11.42 4.40
N ALA A 84 -5.16 -10.38 4.74
CA ALA A 84 -4.24 -10.39 5.89
C ALA A 84 -5.00 -10.64 7.22
N TYR A 85 -6.08 -9.90 7.45
CA TYR A 85 -6.93 -10.06 8.62
C TYR A 85 -7.54 -11.47 8.71
N LEU A 86 -8.18 -11.93 7.64
CA LEU A 86 -8.90 -13.22 7.61
C LEU A 86 -7.94 -14.41 7.69
N ALA A 87 -6.73 -14.32 7.12
CA ALA A 87 -5.71 -15.34 7.27
C ALA A 87 -5.35 -15.56 8.73
N ARG A 88 -5.17 -14.48 9.49
CA ARG A 88 -4.90 -14.53 10.93
C ARG A 88 -6.11 -15.01 11.71
N GLU A 89 -7.29 -14.45 11.47
CA GLU A 89 -8.51 -14.75 12.22
C GLU A 89 -8.90 -16.23 12.09
N HIS A 90 -8.81 -16.78 10.89
CA HIS A 90 -9.15 -18.18 10.61
C HIS A 90 -7.96 -19.13 10.72
N ARG A 91 -6.80 -18.68 11.23
CA ARG A 91 -5.59 -19.49 11.43
C ARG A 91 -5.19 -20.25 10.16
N MET A 92 -5.20 -19.56 9.04
CA MET A 92 -4.71 -20.11 7.77
C MET A 92 -3.19 -20.28 7.81
N GLN A 93 -2.64 -21.15 7.00
CA GLN A 93 -1.19 -21.22 6.83
C GLN A 93 -0.67 -20.09 5.97
N ALA A 94 -1.49 -19.59 5.02
CA ALA A 94 -1.17 -18.42 4.23
C ALA A 94 -2.43 -17.73 3.68
N GLY A 95 -2.29 -16.46 3.33
CA GLY A 95 -3.20 -15.69 2.50
C GLY A 95 -2.56 -15.31 1.17
N ILE A 96 -3.29 -15.38 0.08
CA ILE A 96 -2.85 -14.96 -1.25
C ILE A 96 -3.78 -13.87 -1.75
N VAL A 97 -3.21 -12.77 -2.22
CA VAL A 97 -3.93 -11.68 -2.89
C VAL A 97 -3.55 -11.63 -4.36
N ILE A 98 -4.54 -11.59 -5.23
CA ILE A 98 -4.37 -11.40 -6.66
C ILE A 98 -4.71 -9.95 -6.98
N SER A 99 -3.69 -9.10 -7.08
CA SER A 99 -3.82 -7.68 -7.39
C SER A 99 -2.48 -7.04 -7.76
N ALA A 100 -2.53 -6.01 -8.60
CA ALA A 100 -1.42 -5.09 -8.86
C ALA A 100 -1.70 -3.67 -8.31
N SER A 101 -2.53 -3.57 -7.25
CA SER A 101 -2.84 -2.32 -6.54
C SER A 101 -3.31 -1.21 -7.51
N HIS A 102 -2.57 -0.12 -7.62
CA HIS A 102 -2.91 1.06 -8.42
C HIS A 102 -2.53 0.98 -9.91
N ASN A 103 -1.91 -0.13 -10.35
CA ASN A 103 -1.57 -0.31 -11.77
C ASN A 103 -2.82 -0.43 -12.65
N PRO A 104 -2.74 -0.15 -13.96
CA PRO A 104 -3.83 -0.37 -14.90
C PRO A 104 -4.20 -1.85 -15.01
N PHE A 105 -5.39 -2.15 -15.58
CA PHE A 105 -5.97 -3.49 -15.58
C PHE A 105 -5.15 -4.58 -16.31
N PRO A 106 -4.30 -4.29 -17.32
CA PRO A 106 -3.50 -5.34 -17.96
C PRO A 106 -2.48 -5.97 -17.03
N ASP A 107 -1.99 -5.21 -16.04
CA ASP A 107 -1.09 -5.72 -15.01
C ASP A 107 -1.85 -6.53 -13.97
N ASN A 108 -1.18 -7.52 -13.37
CA ASN A 108 -1.65 -8.18 -12.16
C ASN A 108 -0.47 -8.58 -11.26
N GLY A 109 -0.77 -9.09 -10.08
CA GLY A 109 0.22 -9.53 -9.12
C GLY A 109 -0.31 -10.64 -8.21
N ILE A 110 0.60 -11.37 -7.60
CA ILE A 110 0.31 -12.39 -6.61
C ILE A 110 1.17 -12.09 -5.38
N LYS A 111 0.51 -11.69 -4.29
CA LYS A 111 1.13 -11.33 -3.02
C LYS A 111 0.82 -12.40 -1.97
N PHE A 112 1.76 -12.64 -1.06
CA PHE A 112 1.60 -13.64 -0.01
C PHE A 112 1.63 -13.01 1.38
N PHE A 113 0.73 -13.49 2.23
CA PHE A 113 0.70 -13.21 3.67
C PHE A 113 0.87 -14.53 4.43
N GLY A 114 1.60 -14.49 5.55
CA GLY A 114 1.65 -15.60 6.48
C GLY A 114 0.35 -15.77 7.26
N GLY A 115 0.24 -16.86 7.99
CA GLY A 115 -0.90 -17.11 8.88
C GLY A 115 -1.01 -16.12 10.06
N ASP A 116 0.00 -15.30 10.27
CA ASP A 116 0.02 -14.18 11.22
C ASP A 116 -0.51 -12.87 10.63
N GLY A 117 -0.84 -12.86 9.33
CA GLY A 117 -1.36 -11.71 8.59
C GLY A 117 -0.30 -10.72 8.13
N TYR A 118 0.99 -11.01 8.30
CA TYR A 118 2.09 -10.20 7.78
C TYR A 118 2.54 -10.68 6.40
N LYS A 119 3.14 -9.80 5.60
CA LYS A 119 3.84 -10.21 4.38
C LYS A 119 4.93 -11.23 4.72
N LEU A 120 5.18 -12.17 3.79
CA LEU A 120 6.21 -13.18 4.03
C LEU A 120 7.60 -12.54 4.17
N PRO A 121 8.46 -13.07 5.06
CA PRO A 121 9.87 -12.70 5.09
C PRO A 121 10.58 -13.07 3.78
N ASP A 122 11.62 -12.30 3.39
CA ASP A 122 12.43 -12.57 2.17
C ASP A 122 12.95 -14.01 2.10
N ALA A 123 13.40 -14.57 3.23
CA ALA A 123 13.88 -15.94 3.29
C ALA A 123 12.81 -16.95 2.87
N VAL A 124 11.54 -16.71 3.23
CA VAL A 124 10.41 -17.56 2.84
C VAL A 124 10.08 -17.38 1.37
N GLU A 125 10.10 -16.14 0.87
CA GLU A 125 9.91 -15.86 -0.56
C GLU A 125 10.99 -16.50 -1.42
N ASP A 126 12.27 -16.48 -0.98
CA ASP A 126 13.39 -17.12 -1.68
C ASP A 126 13.26 -18.65 -1.70
N GLU A 127 12.77 -19.26 -0.61
CA GLU A 127 12.46 -20.69 -0.59
C GLU A 127 11.27 -21.05 -1.53
N LEU A 128 10.22 -20.22 -1.52
CA LEU A 128 9.10 -20.38 -2.45
C LEU A 128 9.56 -20.24 -3.91
N GLU A 129 10.39 -19.26 -4.24
CA GLU A 129 10.97 -19.08 -5.57
C GLU A 129 11.76 -20.33 -6.00
N THR A 130 12.59 -20.84 -5.11
CA THR A 130 13.36 -22.04 -5.35
C THR A 130 12.46 -23.26 -5.66
N LEU A 131 11.38 -23.41 -4.89
CA LEU A 131 10.37 -24.45 -5.14
C LEU A 131 9.66 -24.25 -6.48
N VAL A 132 9.23 -23.04 -6.79
CA VAL A 132 8.57 -22.71 -8.06
C VAL A 132 9.47 -23.07 -9.25
N ARG A 133 10.73 -22.65 -9.24
CA ARG A 133 11.70 -22.94 -10.31
C ARG A 133 11.95 -24.45 -10.47
N ARG A 134 12.05 -25.18 -9.35
CA ARG A 134 12.14 -26.64 -9.37
C ARG A 134 10.92 -27.28 -10.01
N LEU A 135 9.72 -26.86 -9.58
CA LEU A 135 8.45 -27.41 -10.11
C LEU A 135 8.23 -27.09 -11.60
N GLN A 136 8.69 -25.92 -12.07
CA GLN A 136 8.65 -25.57 -13.49
C GLN A 136 9.59 -26.42 -14.34
N THR A 137 10.74 -26.81 -13.79
CA THR A 137 11.75 -27.57 -14.53
C THR A 137 11.51 -29.08 -14.46
N ASN A 138 11.20 -29.58 -13.27
CA ASN A 138 10.92 -30.99 -13.00
C ASN A 138 10.01 -31.12 -11.77
N ASP A 139 8.70 -31.28 -12.00
CA ASP A 139 7.73 -31.47 -10.91
C ASP A 139 7.80 -32.91 -10.39
N ASP A 140 8.85 -33.20 -9.60
CA ASP A 140 9.10 -34.50 -8.95
C ASP A 140 8.40 -34.60 -7.57
N ALA A 141 7.70 -33.55 -7.12
CA ALA A 141 7.00 -33.56 -5.85
C ALA A 141 5.83 -34.54 -5.84
N ALA A 142 5.69 -35.26 -4.75
CA ALA A 142 4.61 -36.24 -4.58
C ALA A 142 3.23 -35.62 -4.83
N ARG A 143 2.39 -36.33 -5.57
CA ARG A 143 1.01 -35.93 -5.84
C ARG A 143 0.06 -36.79 -5.00
N PRO A 144 -0.67 -36.20 -4.04
CA PRO A 144 -1.68 -36.93 -3.28
C PRO A 144 -2.79 -37.41 -4.18
N THR A 145 -3.34 -38.59 -3.84
CA THR A 145 -4.42 -39.25 -4.60
C THR A 145 -5.61 -39.60 -3.71
N GLY A 146 -6.76 -39.85 -4.32
CA GLY A 146 -7.97 -40.25 -3.60
C GLY A 146 -8.38 -39.15 -2.55
N LYS A 147 -8.55 -39.57 -1.32
CA LYS A 147 -8.98 -38.64 -0.22
C LYS A 147 -7.93 -37.62 0.16
N ALA A 148 -6.71 -37.77 -0.28
CA ALA A 148 -5.62 -36.82 0.02
C ALA A 148 -5.54 -35.65 -0.99
N ILE A 149 -6.27 -35.71 -2.11
CA ILE A 149 -6.40 -34.56 -3.03
C ILE A 149 -6.98 -33.36 -2.27
N GLY A 150 -6.51 -32.15 -2.60
CA GLY A 150 -6.99 -30.90 -2.06
C GLY A 150 -8.46 -30.62 -2.38
N VAL A 151 -9.05 -29.72 -1.61
CA VAL A 151 -10.45 -29.32 -1.81
C VAL A 151 -10.57 -27.80 -1.88
N VAL A 152 -11.66 -27.32 -2.47
CA VAL A 152 -11.99 -25.90 -2.58
C VAL A 152 -13.16 -25.60 -1.66
N GLU A 153 -13.05 -24.52 -0.90
CA GLU A 153 -14.11 -23.98 -0.06
C GLU A 153 -14.43 -22.55 -0.53
N TYR A 154 -15.63 -22.32 -1.05
CA TYR A 154 -16.11 -20.96 -1.36
C TYR A 154 -16.73 -20.34 -0.13
N ARG A 155 -16.34 -19.10 0.19
CA ARG A 155 -16.70 -18.44 1.44
C ARG A 155 -17.19 -17.01 1.19
N ASP A 156 -18.44 -16.88 0.80
CA ASP A 156 -19.11 -15.60 0.51
C ASP A 156 -19.34 -14.73 1.77
N ASP A 157 -19.16 -15.30 2.96
CA ASP A 157 -19.32 -14.61 4.23
C ASP A 157 -18.07 -13.84 4.69
N LEU A 158 -16.91 -14.09 4.11
CA LEU A 158 -15.63 -13.53 4.58
C LEU A 158 -15.57 -12.00 4.42
N LEU A 159 -16.09 -11.44 3.33
CA LEU A 159 -16.16 -9.99 3.17
C LEU A 159 -16.99 -9.33 4.29
N ASN A 160 -18.10 -9.96 4.69
CA ASN A 160 -18.93 -9.45 5.79
C ASN A 160 -18.19 -9.52 7.13
N GLN A 161 -17.46 -10.60 7.40
CA GLN A 161 -16.64 -10.71 8.61
C GLN A 161 -15.59 -9.60 8.68
N TYR A 162 -14.88 -9.33 7.56
CA TYR A 162 -13.93 -8.23 7.51
C TYR A 162 -14.61 -6.87 7.70
N THR A 163 -15.74 -6.60 7.04
CA THR A 163 -16.47 -5.33 7.22
C THR A 163 -17.01 -5.16 8.64
N ASP A 164 -17.41 -6.25 9.30
CA ASP A 164 -17.81 -6.24 10.72
C ASP A 164 -16.62 -5.86 11.60
N TYR A 165 -15.45 -6.43 11.33
CA TYR A 165 -14.22 -6.07 12.00
C TYR A 165 -13.87 -4.59 11.78
N VAL A 166 -13.85 -4.11 10.53
CA VAL A 166 -13.55 -2.70 10.22
C VAL A 166 -14.45 -1.74 10.97
N VAL A 167 -15.77 -2.02 11.00
CA VAL A 167 -16.73 -1.22 11.80
C VAL A 167 -16.36 -1.23 13.29
N SER A 168 -15.89 -2.36 13.83
CA SER A 168 -15.54 -2.48 15.25
C SER A 168 -14.30 -1.65 15.65
N THR A 169 -13.47 -1.24 14.70
CA THR A 169 -12.30 -0.39 14.95
C THR A 169 -12.63 1.08 15.16
N CYS A 170 -13.89 1.46 14.96
CA CYS A 170 -14.36 2.84 15.11
C CYS A 170 -15.57 2.87 16.06
N GLN A 171 -15.50 3.72 17.09
CA GLN A 171 -16.58 3.88 18.06
C GLN A 171 -17.55 5.01 17.68
N GLU A 172 -17.11 5.90 16.79
CA GLU A 172 -17.86 7.05 16.34
C GLU A 172 -18.92 6.66 15.32
N ARG A 173 -19.99 7.45 15.32
CA ARG A 173 -20.99 7.46 14.26
C ARG A 173 -20.80 8.74 13.42
N PHE A 174 -21.14 8.63 12.14
CA PHE A 174 -21.00 9.72 11.17
C PHE A 174 -22.38 10.21 10.69
N ASP A 175 -23.38 10.21 11.57
CA ASP A 175 -24.75 10.60 11.21
C ASP A 175 -24.78 12.04 10.66
N GLY A 176 -25.29 12.20 9.45
CA GLY A 176 -25.38 13.49 8.76
C GLY A 176 -24.08 13.96 8.06
N MET A 177 -22.95 13.26 8.22
CA MET A 177 -21.73 13.54 7.49
C MET A 177 -21.88 13.13 6.03
N LYS A 178 -21.65 14.07 5.09
CA LYS A 178 -21.75 13.85 3.65
C LYS A 178 -20.39 13.47 3.09
N ILE A 179 -20.26 12.25 2.59
CA ILE A 179 -19.02 11.68 2.09
C ILE A 179 -19.17 11.35 0.61
N VAL A 180 -18.21 11.76 -0.22
CA VAL A 180 -18.03 11.20 -1.56
C VAL A 180 -16.96 10.13 -1.47
N LEU A 181 -17.29 8.93 -1.93
CA LEU A 181 -16.39 7.77 -1.90
C LEU A 181 -16.06 7.31 -3.33
N ASP A 182 -14.78 7.33 -3.68
CA ASP A 182 -14.24 6.74 -4.91
C ASP A 182 -13.64 5.37 -4.59
N CYS A 183 -14.21 4.31 -5.17
CA CYS A 183 -13.78 2.94 -4.98
C CYS A 183 -12.81 2.45 -6.06
N ALA A 184 -12.30 3.30 -6.94
CA ALA A 184 -11.39 2.95 -8.03
C ALA A 184 -11.90 1.82 -8.96
N ASN A 185 -13.18 1.51 -8.97
CA ASN A 185 -13.73 0.26 -9.52
C ASN A 185 -12.99 -1.00 -9.04
N GLY A 186 -12.37 -0.92 -7.86
CA GLY A 186 -11.51 -1.93 -7.24
C GLY A 186 -12.19 -2.68 -6.09
N ALA A 187 -11.40 -3.32 -5.26
CA ALA A 187 -11.86 -4.22 -4.19
C ALA A 187 -12.68 -3.54 -3.07
N ALA A 188 -12.59 -2.21 -2.94
CA ALA A 188 -13.39 -1.45 -1.99
C ALA A 188 -14.88 -1.30 -2.38
N TYR A 189 -15.25 -1.60 -3.63
CA TYR A 189 -16.54 -1.22 -4.25
C TYR A 189 -17.77 -1.68 -3.46
N GLU A 190 -17.67 -2.80 -2.77
CA GLU A 190 -18.74 -3.35 -1.93
C GLU A 190 -18.48 -3.10 -0.45
N ALA A 191 -17.24 -3.27 0.01
CA ALA A 191 -16.86 -3.21 1.41
C ALA A 191 -17.07 -1.82 2.03
N MET A 192 -16.43 -0.78 1.46
CA MET A 192 -16.41 0.55 2.09
C MET A 192 -17.77 1.25 2.10
N PRO A 193 -18.60 1.18 1.03
CA PRO A 193 -19.97 1.71 1.11
C PRO A 193 -20.83 1.07 2.21
N LYS A 194 -20.66 -0.24 2.46
CA LYS A 194 -21.35 -0.94 3.56
C LYS A 194 -20.89 -0.41 4.92
N VAL A 195 -19.58 -0.29 5.13
CA VAL A 195 -18.99 0.20 6.37
C VAL A 195 -19.48 1.61 6.70
N LEU A 196 -19.36 2.55 5.78
CA LEU A 196 -19.76 3.94 6.01
C LEU A 196 -21.25 4.10 6.29
N ARG A 197 -22.12 3.40 5.55
CA ARG A 197 -23.58 3.44 5.80
C ARG A 197 -23.96 2.85 7.15
N ARG A 198 -23.30 1.80 7.57
CA ARG A 198 -23.52 1.20 8.91
C ARG A 198 -23.18 2.17 10.03
N LEU A 199 -22.18 3.03 9.81
CA LEU A 199 -21.79 4.08 10.76
C LEU A 199 -22.61 5.37 10.61
N GLY A 200 -23.61 5.42 9.72
CA GLY A 200 -24.59 6.51 9.61
C GLY A 200 -24.26 7.58 8.59
N ALA A 201 -23.16 7.46 7.84
CA ALA A 201 -22.79 8.47 6.86
C ALA A 201 -23.75 8.55 5.66
N GLU A 202 -23.92 9.77 5.11
CA GLU A 202 -24.56 10.03 3.83
C GLU A 202 -23.53 9.86 2.71
N VAL A 203 -23.52 8.70 2.03
CA VAL A 203 -22.45 8.35 1.10
C VAL A 203 -22.90 8.46 -0.35
N LYS A 204 -22.23 9.32 -1.11
CA LYS A 204 -22.25 9.31 -2.57
C LYS A 204 -21.08 8.47 -3.08
N VAL A 205 -21.37 7.30 -3.62
CA VAL A 205 -20.35 6.41 -4.18
C VAL A 205 -20.16 6.73 -5.67
N ILE A 206 -18.90 6.79 -6.10
CA ILE A 206 -18.48 6.88 -7.50
C ILE A 206 -17.47 5.75 -7.79
N HIS A 207 -17.30 5.40 -9.06
CA HIS A 207 -16.39 4.34 -9.52
C HIS A 207 -16.50 3.04 -8.70
N ALA A 208 -17.74 2.52 -8.60
CA ALA A 208 -18.08 1.28 -7.87
C ALA A 208 -18.86 0.29 -8.75
N LEU A 209 -18.61 0.31 -10.06
CA LEU A 209 -19.22 -0.60 -11.03
C LEU A 209 -18.11 -1.29 -11.85
N PRO A 210 -17.37 -2.22 -11.21
CA PRO A 210 -16.26 -2.90 -11.86
C PRO A 210 -16.76 -3.76 -13.03
N ASN A 211 -16.02 -3.72 -14.14
CA ASN A 211 -16.30 -4.53 -15.34
C ASN A 211 -15.11 -5.39 -15.79
N GLY A 212 -14.07 -5.47 -14.95
CA GLY A 212 -12.86 -6.24 -15.20
C GLY A 212 -11.73 -5.45 -15.90
N VAL A 213 -12.06 -4.35 -16.57
CA VAL A 213 -11.07 -3.57 -17.36
C VAL A 213 -11.03 -2.08 -16.98
N ASN A 214 -11.83 -1.65 -16.02
CA ASN A 214 -11.94 -0.25 -15.59
C ASN A 214 -11.37 0.05 -14.20
N ILE A 215 -10.66 -0.88 -13.57
CA ILE A 215 -9.98 -0.63 -12.29
C ILE A 215 -8.92 0.47 -12.46
N ASN A 216 -8.90 1.46 -11.56
CA ASN A 216 -7.99 2.61 -11.57
C ASN A 216 -8.05 3.50 -12.84
N ASP A 217 -8.99 3.28 -13.75
CA ASP A 217 -9.06 4.01 -15.01
C ASP A 217 -9.67 5.41 -14.79
N GLY A 218 -8.79 6.41 -14.68
CA GLY A 218 -9.15 7.80 -14.41
C GLY A 218 -9.89 8.01 -13.08
N CYS A 219 -9.63 7.16 -12.07
CA CYS A 219 -10.31 7.18 -10.78
C CYS A 219 -9.39 6.67 -9.65
N GLY A 220 -9.91 6.68 -8.42
CA GLY A 220 -9.21 6.21 -7.23
C GLY A 220 -8.07 7.13 -6.79
N SER A 221 -7.16 6.61 -5.95
CA SER A 221 -6.12 7.40 -5.30
C SER A 221 -5.10 8.04 -6.24
N THR A 222 -5.00 7.58 -7.48
CA THR A 222 -4.07 8.14 -8.48
C THR A 222 -4.69 9.18 -9.40
N HIS A 223 -6.03 9.32 -9.42
CA HIS A 223 -6.78 10.24 -10.29
C HIS A 223 -7.97 10.85 -9.54
N LEU A 224 -7.73 11.96 -8.84
CA LEU A 224 -8.69 12.56 -7.92
C LEU A 224 -9.66 13.57 -8.56
N ASP A 225 -9.55 13.87 -9.85
CA ASP A 225 -10.33 14.94 -10.49
C ASP A 225 -11.84 14.71 -10.45
N SER A 226 -12.29 13.47 -10.66
CA SER A 226 -13.70 13.12 -10.59
C SER A 226 -14.23 13.18 -9.14
N LEU A 227 -13.42 12.78 -8.17
CA LEU A 227 -13.72 12.89 -6.74
C LEU A 227 -13.85 14.37 -6.36
N ARG A 228 -12.85 15.20 -6.71
CA ARG A 228 -12.82 16.65 -6.43
C ARG A 228 -14.08 17.35 -6.97
N ARG A 229 -14.39 17.13 -8.24
CA ARG A 229 -15.59 17.69 -8.86
C ARG A 229 -16.85 17.28 -8.10
N THR A 230 -16.98 15.99 -7.74
CA THR A 230 -18.17 15.49 -7.05
C THR A 230 -18.28 16.02 -5.62
N VAL A 231 -17.18 16.17 -4.89
CA VAL A 231 -17.13 16.80 -3.55
C VAL A 231 -17.69 18.22 -3.63
N LEU A 232 -17.18 19.04 -4.55
CA LEU A 232 -17.60 20.42 -4.73
C LEU A 232 -19.07 20.53 -5.19
N GLU A 233 -19.50 19.74 -6.17
CA GLU A 233 -20.88 19.74 -6.67
C GLU A 233 -21.91 19.32 -5.60
N ARG A 234 -21.52 18.43 -4.69
CA ARG A 234 -22.41 17.91 -3.64
C ARG A 234 -22.34 18.69 -2.33
N GLY A 235 -21.37 19.58 -2.18
CA GLY A 235 -21.07 20.22 -0.92
C GLY A 235 -20.83 19.19 0.16
N ALA A 236 -20.00 18.18 -0.16
CA ALA A 236 -19.67 17.12 0.79
C ALA A 236 -18.67 17.62 1.84
N ASP A 237 -18.69 17.01 3.02
CA ASP A 237 -17.79 17.35 4.10
C ASP A 237 -16.37 16.84 3.85
N ILE A 238 -16.27 15.70 3.12
CA ILE A 238 -14.99 15.06 2.77
C ILE A 238 -15.18 14.13 1.56
N GLY A 239 -14.12 14.03 0.74
CA GLY A 239 -13.96 13.00 -0.28
C GLY A 239 -12.96 11.94 0.19
N ILE A 240 -13.22 10.66 -0.15
CA ILE A 240 -12.35 9.52 0.15
C ILE A 240 -12.07 8.77 -1.14
N ALA A 241 -10.80 8.45 -1.42
CA ALA A 241 -10.38 7.62 -2.54
C ALA A 241 -9.54 6.45 -2.05
N HIS A 242 -9.87 5.26 -2.55
CA HIS A 242 -9.03 4.07 -2.44
C HIS A 242 -8.32 3.79 -3.75
N ASP A 243 -7.32 2.94 -3.71
CA ASP A 243 -6.74 2.32 -4.90
C ASP A 243 -7.40 0.97 -5.20
N GLY A 244 -6.91 0.27 -6.23
CA GLY A 244 -7.58 -0.92 -6.75
C GLY A 244 -7.74 -2.07 -5.76
N ASP A 245 -6.83 -2.25 -4.81
CA ASP A 245 -6.91 -3.29 -3.77
C ASP A 245 -7.17 -2.75 -2.35
N ALA A 246 -7.44 -1.44 -2.27
CA ALA A 246 -7.90 -0.75 -1.07
C ALA A 246 -6.96 -0.84 0.15
N ASP A 247 -5.65 -0.98 -0.10
CA ASP A 247 -4.64 -0.87 0.94
C ASP A 247 -4.23 0.59 1.20
N ARG A 248 -4.71 1.54 0.35
CA ARG A 248 -4.48 2.98 0.44
C ARG A 248 -5.76 3.76 0.67
N CYS A 249 -5.59 4.92 1.30
CA CYS A 249 -6.63 5.94 1.47
C CYS A 249 -6.02 7.32 1.26
N LEU A 250 -6.61 8.09 0.35
CA LEU A 250 -6.40 9.54 0.23
C LEU A 250 -7.73 10.24 0.45
N CYS A 251 -7.69 11.48 0.90
CA CYS A 251 -8.89 12.27 1.11
C CYS A 251 -8.82 13.61 0.37
N LEU A 252 -9.98 14.21 0.15
CA LEU A 252 -10.14 15.61 -0.26
C LEU A 252 -10.98 16.32 0.78
N ASP A 253 -10.58 17.52 1.15
CA ASP A 253 -11.40 18.36 2.03
C ASP A 253 -12.64 18.92 1.30
N GLU A 254 -13.49 19.63 2.02
CA GLU A 254 -14.72 20.24 1.49
C GLU A 254 -14.47 21.34 0.43
N LYS A 255 -13.21 21.75 0.26
CA LYS A 255 -12.78 22.71 -0.79
C LYS A 255 -12.16 21.99 -1.99
N GLY A 256 -12.02 20.66 -1.92
CA GLY A 256 -11.41 19.83 -2.95
C GLY A 256 -9.88 19.79 -2.87
N GLU A 257 -9.27 20.27 -1.78
CA GLU A 257 -7.82 20.19 -1.59
C GLU A 257 -7.41 18.82 -1.07
N LEU A 258 -6.24 18.37 -1.48
CA LEU A 258 -5.73 17.02 -1.17
C LEU A 258 -5.30 16.92 0.29
N ILE A 259 -5.78 15.88 0.96
CA ILE A 259 -5.30 15.37 2.25
C ILE A 259 -4.60 14.04 1.92
N ASP A 260 -3.29 14.09 1.68
CA ASP A 260 -2.50 12.91 1.35
C ASP A 260 -2.11 12.10 2.59
N GLY A 261 -1.31 11.04 2.42
CA GLY A 261 -0.92 10.17 3.52
C GLY A 261 -0.15 10.89 4.62
N ASP A 262 0.66 11.89 4.28
CA ASP A 262 1.39 12.69 5.27
C ASP A 262 0.41 13.52 6.13
N HIS A 263 -0.57 14.18 5.50
CA HIS A 263 -1.62 14.93 6.21
C HIS A 263 -2.48 14.02 7.09
N ILE A 264 -2.82 12.83 6.58
CA ILE A 264 -3.58 11.82 7.34
C ILE A 264 -2.79 11.38 8.57
N LEU A 265 -1.50 11.10 8.41
CA LEU A 265 -0.63 10.71 9.52
C LEU A 265 -0.53 11.81 10.57
N VAL A 266 -0.39 13.10 10.17
CA VAL A 266 -0.37 14.25 11.09
C VAL A 266 -1.69 14.36 11.85
N ALA A 267 -2.83 14.31 11.15
CA ALA A 267 -4.15 14.42 11.78
C ALA A 267 -4.40 13.29 12.79
N CYS A 268 -4.12 12.05 12.41
CA CYS A 268 -4.29 10.89 13.29
C CYS A 268 -3.29 10.90 14.46
N ALA A 269 -2.02 11.25 14.20
CA ALA A 269 -1.01 11.36 15.26
C ALA A 269 -1.36 12.45 16.28
N SER A 270 -1.87 13.60 15.83
CA SER A 270 -2.34 14.66 16.73
C SER A 270 -3.40 14.14 17.68
N GLU A 271 -4.40 13.46 17.16
CA GLU A 271 -5.48 12.89 17.96
C GLU A 271 -4.94 11.82 18.92
N MET A 272 -4.06 10.94 18.47
CA MET A 272 -3.45 9.90 19.30
C MET A 272 -2.55 10.48 20.40
N ILE A 273 -1.80 11.56 20.12
CA ILE A 273 -0.99 12.27 21.11
C ILE A 273 -1.88 12.89 22.19
N HIS A 274 -2.94 13.60 21.79
CA HIS A 274 -3.88 14.22 22.73
C HIS A 274 -4.59 13.18 23.60
N ALA A 275 -4.92 12.02 23.05
CA ALA A 275 -5.54 10.91 23.77
C ALA A 275 -4.54 10.07 24.59
N GLY A 276 -3.24 10.37 24.53
CA GLY A 276 -2.20 9.57 25.22
C GLY A 276 -2.03 8.16 24.65
N ARG A 277 -2.44 7.90 23.41
CA ARG A 277 -2.43 6.59 22.75
C ARG A 277 -1.28 6.38 21.77
N LEU A 278 -0.38 7.37 21.60
CA LEU A 278 0.78 7.24 20.71
C LEU A 278 2.04 6.92 21.51
N PRO A 279 2.54 5.68 21.51
CA PRO A 279 3.75 5.31 22.22
C PRO A 279 4.95 6.15 21.76
N HIS A 280 5.73 6.63 22.71
CA HIS A 280 6.90 7.50 22.47
C HIS A 280 6.60 8.77 21.65
N LYS A 281 5.33 9.06 21.39
CA LYS A 281 4.86 10.11 20.46
C LYS A 281 5.52 9.99 19.08
N THR A 282 5.77 8.77 18.60
CA THR A 282 6.53 8.52 17.38
C THR A 282 5.62 8.02 16.25
N VAL A 283 5.78 8.63 15.07
CA VAL A 283 5.18 8.22 13.80
C VAL A 283 6.29 7.70 12.89
N VAL A 284 6.07 6.56 12.23
CA VAL A 284 7.03 6.00 11.27
C VAL A 284 6.64 6.39 9.85
N THR A 285 7.61 6.86 9.08
CA THR A 285 7.40 7.17 7.65
C THR A 285 8.66 6.87 6.84
N THR A 286 8.62 7.14 5.54
CA THR A 286 9.77 6.94 4.65
C THR A 286 10.51 8.26 4.38
N VAL A 287 11.70 8.15 3.79
CA VAL A 287 12.47 9.32 3.32
C VAL A 287 11.71 10.18 2.30
N MET A 288 10.56 9.73 1.79
CA MET A 288 9.74 10.48 0.83
C MET A 288 8.72 11.40 1.49
N ALA A 289 8.47 11.29 2.80
CA ALA A 289 7.55 12.19 3.50
C ALA A 289 7.97 13.65 3.34
N ASN A 290 7.01 14.52 3.12
CA ASN A 290 7.25 15.95 2.92
C ASN A 290 7.92 16.60 4.13
N ILE A 291 8.80 17.58 3.92
CA ILE A 291 9.45 18.32 5.04
C ILE A 291 8.42 18.95 5.98
N GLY A 292 7.26 19.34 5.46
CA GLY A 292 6.14 19.84 6.25
C GLY A 292 5.59 18.82 7.24
N PHE A 293 5.61 17.51 6.89
CA PHE A 293 5.25 16.45 7.82
C PHE A 293 6.15 16.44 9.06
N HIS A 294 7.47 16.52 8.86
CA HIS A 294 8.43 16.54 9.97
C HIS A 294 8.22 17.74 10.88
N LYS A 295 7.98 18.94 10.29
CA LYS A 295 7.70 20.17 11.04
C LYS A 295 6.39 20.04 11.84
N ALA A 296 5.32 19.56 11.21
CA ALA A 296 4.02 19.41 11.87
C ALA A 296 4.06 18.41 13.05
N ILE A 297 4.74 17.24 12.88
CA ILE A 297 4.90 16.29 13.99
C ILE A 297 5.75 16.88 15.12
N ALA A 298 6.80 17.64 14.81
CA ALA A 298 7.62 18.33 15.83
C ALA A 298 6.81 19.38 16.62
N GLU A 299 5.96 20.16 15.94
CA GLU A 299 5.06 21.14 16.59
C GLU A 299 4.05 20.48 17.54
N LEU A 300 3.62 19.25 17.24
CA LEU A 300 2.79 18.43 18.13
C LEU A 300 3.58 17.83 19.32
N GLY A 301 4.88 18.09 19.41
CA GLY A 301 5.77 17.50 20.41
C GLY A 301 6.00 16.01 20.18
N GLY A 302 5.81 15.54 18.93
CA GLY A 302 6.05 14.18 18.47
C GLY A 302 7.45 13.99 17.90
N ARG A 303 7.71 12.76 17.45
CA ARG A 303 8.95 12.34 16.78
C ARG A 303 8.62 11.60 15.50
N VAL A 304 9.52 11.69 14.54
CA VAL A 304 9.42 10.95 13.27
C VAL A 304 10.56 9.95 13.20
N GLU A 305 10.20 8.69 13.00
CA GLU A 305 11.14 7.63 12.63
C GLU A 305 11.11 7.48 11.12
N VAL A 306 12.28 7.58 10.47
CA VAL A 306 12.40 7.61 9.00
C VAL A 306 13.03 6.33 8.50
N THR A 307 12.39 5.69 7.53
CA THR A 307 12.87 4.45 6.90
C THR A 307 13.16 4.66 5.41
N ALA A 308 13.76 3.66 4.78
CA ALA A 308 13.82 3.58 3.32
C ALA A 308 12.40 3.51 2.72
N VAL A 309 12.29 3.78 1.41
CA VAL A 309 11.02 3.71 0.68
C VAL A 309 10.51 2.28 0.60
N GLY A 310 9.28 2.07 0.99
CA GLY A 310 8.57 0.80 0.97
C GLY A 310 7.87 0.50 2.29
N ASP A 311 6.61 0.12 2.19
CA ASP A 311 5.73 -0.20 3.32
C ASP A 311 6.32 -1.27 4.27
N ARG A 312 7.11 -2.19 3.71
CA ARG A 312 7.82 -3.21 4.45
C ARG A 312 8.76 -2.62 5.50
N TYR A 313 9.58 -1.62 5.12
CA TYR A 313 10.53 -0.99 6.05
C TYR A 313 9.82 -0.20 7.14
N VAL A 314 8.70 0.45 6.79
CA VAL A 314 7.83 1.12 7.77
C VAL A 314 7.32 0.10 8.78
N LEU A 315 6.77 -1.02 8.33
CA LEU A 315 6.23 -2.08 9.19
C LEU A 315 7.32 -2.72 10.07
N GLU A 316 8.49 -3.01 9.50
CA GLU A 316 9.63 -3.58 10.24
C GLU A 316 10.07 -2.66 11.38
N SER A 317 10.22 -1.35 11.10
CA SER A 317 10.55 -0.35 12.12
C SER A 317 9.45 -0.26 13.20
N MET A 318 8.17 -0.25 12.81
CA MET A 318 7.06 -0.24 13.76
C MET A 318 7.10 -1.45 14.69
N ARG A 319 7.31 -2.64 14.15
CA ARG A 319 7.36 -3.90 14.93
C ARG A 319 8.57 -3.95 15.87
N ALA A 320 9.74 -3.55 15.39
CA ALA A 320 10.98 -3.59 16.17
C ALA A 320 10.95 -2.65 17.36
N ASN A 321 10.26 -1.51 17.25
CA ASN A 321 10.25 -0.45 18.25
C ASN A 321 8.91 -0.30 19.00
N GLY A 322 7.89 -1.09 18.64
CA GLY A 322 6.56 -1.01 19.26
C GLY A 322 5.78 0.26 18.88
N TYR A 323 6.04 0.84 17.72
CA TYR A 323 5.30 2.01 17.21
C TYR A 323 3.94 1.57 16.64
N THR A 324 2.92 2.39 16.82
CA THR A 324 1.52 2.02 16.55
C THR A 324 0.94 2.64 15.28
N ILE A 325 1.59 3.65 14.71
CA ILE A 325 1.18 4.29 13.46
C ILE A 325 2.39 4.54 12.56
N GLY A 326 2.23 4.27 11.30
CA GLY A 326 3.22 4.59 10.27
C GLY A 326 2.61 4.48 8.88
N GLY A 327 3.30 5.02 7.88
CA GLY A 327 2.82 4.96 6.51
C GLY A 327 3.63 5.82 5.55
N GLU A 328 3.04 6.01 4.38
CA GLU A 328 3.64 6.73 3.26
C GLU A 328 2.69 7.81 2.73
N GLN A 329 3.24 8.82 2.10
CA GLN A 329 2.49 9.89 1.42
C GLN A 329 1.45 9.33 0.43
N SER A 330 1.71 8.16 -0.16
CA SER A 330 0.79 7.46 -1.07
C SER A 330 -0.55 7.04 -0.45
N GLY A 331 -0.70 7.19 0.88
CA GLY A 331 -1.89 6.79 1.62
C GLY A 331 -1.88 5.34 2.12
N HIS A 332 -0.78 4.60 1.96
CA HIS A 332 -0.59 3.30 2.59
C HIS A 332 -0.24 3.52 4.06
N ILE A 333 -1.23 3.38 4.94
CA ILE A 333 -1.11 3.70 6.37
C ILE A 333 -1.44 2.47 7.20
N ILE A 334 -0.59 2.20 8.19
CA ILE A 334 -0.68 1.08 9.10
C ILE A 334 -1.04 1.59 10.48
N PHE A 335 -2.15 1.13 11.02
CA PHE A 335 -2.50 1.24 12.42
C PHE A 335 -2.27 -0.12 13.07
N ALA A 336 -1.13 -0.31 13.74
CA ALA A 336 -0.71 -1.62 14.27
C ALA A 336 -1.65 -2.17 15.35
N GLU A 337 -2.48 -1.34 15.96
CA GLU A 337 -3.56 -1.76 16.86
C GLU A 337 -4.63 -2.57 16.11
N TYR A 338 -4.84 -2.29 14.83
CA TYR A 338 -5.94 -2.87 14.06
C TYR A 338 -5.47 -3.75 12.90
N ALA A 339 -4.37 -3.42 12.24
CA ALA A 339 -3.94 -4.08 11.01
C ALA A 339 -2.45 -4.46 11.03
N THR A 340 -2.11 -5.48 10.26
CA THR A 340 -0.73 -5.97 10.06
C THR A 340 -0.12 -5.46 8.76
N THR A 341 -0.87 -4.67 8.00
CA THR A 341 -0.49 -4.04 6.73
C THR A 341 -1.26 -2.73 6.58
N GLY A 342 -1.00 -1.94 5.55
CA GLY A 342 -1.84 -0.80 5.21
C GLY A 342 -3.28 -1.23 4.96
N ASP A 343 -4.21 -0.46 5.52
CA ASP A 343 -5.65 -0.71 5.40
C ASP A 343 -6.37 0.60 5.10
N GLY A 344 -6.78 0.77 3.84
CA GLY A 344 -7.45 1.99 3.40
C GLY A 344 -8.79 2.22 4.07
N LEU A 345 -9.53 1.13 4.40
CA LEU A 345 -10.83 1.25 5.05
C LEU A 345 -10.69 1.69 6.51
N ILE A 346 -9.76 1.09 7.25
CA ILE A 346 -9.45 1.50 8.63
C ILE A 346 -8.91 2.92 8.63
N THR A 347 -7.99 3.25 7.72
CA THR A 347 -7.44 4.61 7.59
C THR A 347 -8.54 5.65 7.39
N ALA A 348 -9.48 5.41 6.48
CA ALA A 348 -10.62 6.28 6.27
C ALA A 348 -11.44 6.47 7.56
N LEU A 349 -11.71 5.38 8.30
CA LEU A 349 -12.45 5.48 9.56
C LEU A 349 -11.70 6.27 10.63
N GLN A 350 -10.37 6.12 10.74
CA GLN A 350 -9.58 6.88 11.71
C GLN A 350 -9.55 8.38 11.36
N VAL A 351 -9.48 8.75 10.08
CA VAL A 351 -9.62 10.15 9.62
C VAL A 351 -10.99 10.71 9.97
N LEU A 352 -12.06 9.98 9.65
CA LEU A 352 -13.43 10.40 9.94
C LEU A 352 -13.70 10.50 11.45
N ALA A 353 -13.12 9.61 12.25
CA ALA A 353 -13.20 9.68 13.70
C ALA A 353 -12.47 10.91 14.25
N ALA A 354 -11.27 11.21 13.75
CA ALA A 354 -10.53 12.42 14.11
C ALA A 354 -11.33 13.69 13.75
N LEU A 355 -11.95 13.71 12.56
CA LEU A 355 -12.82 14.79 12.12
C LEU A 355 -14.03 14.95 13.04
N SER A 356 -14.73 13.86 13.33
CA SER A 356 -15.92 13.84 14.20
C SER A 356 -15.59 14.31 15.62
N ARG A 357 -14.50 13.81 16.23
CA ARG A 357 -14.09 14.18 17.61
C ARG A 357 -13.64 15.62 17.71
N SER A 358 -12.93 16.11 16.71
CA SER A 358 -12.43 17.49 16.72
C SER A 358 -13.53 18.53 16.50
N GLY A 359 -14.65 18.17 15.88
CA GLY A 359 -15.69 19.09 15.43
C GLY A 359 -15.22 20.09 14.36
N LYS A 360 -14.04 19.85 13.77
CA LYS A 360 -13.44 20.70 12.74
C LYS A 360 -13.96 20.30 11.35
N LYS A 361 -13.73 21.18 10.37
CA LYS A 361 -13.88 20.84 8.96
C LYS A 361 -12.66 20.07 8.47
N ALA A 362 -12.81 19.33 7.37
CA ALA A 362 -11.70 18.60 6.78
C ALA A 362 -10.54 19.53 6.37
N SER A 363 -10.84 20.74 5.88
CA SER A 363 -9.82 21.76 5.55
C SER A 363 -9.04 22.27 6.78
N GLU A 364 -9.62 22.21 7.98
CA GLU A 364 -8.91 22.58 9.20
C GLU A 364 -7.98 21.46 9.70
N LEU A 365 -8.33 20.19 9.43
CA LEU A 365 -7.40 19.08 9.62
C LEU A 365 -6.27 19.11 8.58
N ASN A 366 -6.61 19.41 7.33
CA ASN A 366 -5.63 19.58 6.26
C ASN A 366 -4.60 20.65 6.58
N ALA A 367 -5.05 21.79 7.11
CA ALA A 367 -4.20 22.93 7.51
C ALA A 367 -3.27 22.66 8.69
N MET A 368 -3.35 21.48 9.34
CA MET A 368 -2.39 21.10 10.42
C MET A 368 -0.98 20.80 9.87
N MET A 369 -0.85 20.63 8.57
CA MET A 369 0.42 20.47 7.88
C MET A 369 0.46 21.41 6.68
N THR A 370 1.61 22.05 6.46
CA THR A 370 1.87 22.80 5.23
C THR A 370 2.67 21.91 4.28
N THR A 371 2.14 21.64 3.08
CA THR A 371 2.89 20.94 2.04
C THR A 371 3.90 21.88 1.40
N TYR A 372 5.16 21.53 1.46
CA TYR A 372 6.22 22.25 0.78
C TYR A 372 6.35 21.77 -0.66
N PRO A 373 6.59 22.69 -1.62
CA PRO A 373 6.94 22.33 -2.99
C PRO A 373 8.05 21.30 -3.05
N GLN A 374 7.91 20.31 -3.93
CA GLN A 374 8.87 19.24 -4.12
C GLN A 374 9.18 19.10 -5.62
N LEU A 375 10.46 19.08 -5.96
CA LEU A 375 10.94 18.82 -7.31
C LEU A 375 11.71 17.50 -7.33
N LEU A 376 11.26 16.55 -8.16
CA LEU A 376 11.93 15.28 -8.38
C LEU A 376 12.38 15.14 -9.83
N VAL A 377 13.68 14.99 -10.04
CA VAL A 377 14.27 14.78 -11.37
C VAL A 377 14.95 13.42 -11.45
N ASN A 378 14.58 12.65 -12.46
CA ASN A 378 15.20 11.36 -12.77
C ASN A 378 16.36 11.58 -13.75
N VAL A 379 17.56 11.19 -13.37
CA VAL A 379 18.76 11.27 -14.21
C VAL A 379 19.17 9.88 -14.65
N ARG A 380 19.16 9.61 -15.96
CA ARG A 380 19.62 8.35 -16.52
C ARG A 380 21.14 8.24 -16.42
N VAL A 381 21.65 7.12 -15.90
CA VAL A 381 23.07 6.92 -15.58
C VAL A 381 23.60 5.60 -16.11
N LYS A 382 24.89 5.56 -16.43
CA LYS A 382 25.60 4.32 -16.83
C LYS A 382 25.74 3.34 -15.67
N THR A 383 25.93 3.86 -14.46
CA THR A 383 26.02 3.08 -13.24
C THR A 383 25.33 3.82 -12.08
N LYS A 384 24.66 3.07 -11.24
CA LYS A 384 24.05 3.58 -10.01
C LYS A 384 25.01 3.56 -8.81
N ALA A 385 26.17 2.90 -8.94
CA ALA A 385 27.14 2.76 -7.88
C ALA A 385 28.13 3.92 -7.87
N GLY A 386 28.69 4.23 -6.70
CA GLY A 386 29.79 5.18 -6.55
C GLY A 386 29.40 6.67 -6.58
N TRP A 387 28.11 7.01 -6.67
CA TRP A 387 27.69 8.42 -6.62
C TRP A 387 27.91 9.05 -5.23
N GLU A 388 27.77 8.26 -4.17
CA GLU A 388 27.98 8.68 -2.77
C GLU A 388 29.45 9.00 -2.46
N GLU A 389 30.37 8.45 -3.25
CA GLU A 389 31.82 8.62 -3.11
C GLU A 389 32.38 9.64 -4.12
N ASN A 390 31.54 10.15 -5.03
CA ASN A 390 31.95 11.14 -6.04
C ASN A 390 31.99 12.54 -5.40
N GLU A 391 33.21 13.08 -5.27
CA GLU A 391 33.45 14.38 -4.63
C GLU A 391 32.65 15.52 -5.27
N ALA A 392 32.49 15.52 -6.60
CA ALA A 392 31.76 16.57 -7.29
C ALA A 392 30.28 16.52 -7.02
N ILE A 393 29.69 15.31 -6.99
CA ILE A 393 28.26 15.11 -6.66
C ILE A 393 28.04 15.48 -5.19
N CYS A 394 28.85 15.00 -4.27
CA CYS A 394 28.75 15.34 -2.85
C CYS A 394 28.87 16.84 -2.59
N ALA A 395 29.80 17.52 -3.28
CA ALA A 395 29.96 18.96 -3.17
C ALA A 395 28.72 19.74 -3.67
N ALA A 396 28.13 19.29 -4.80
CA ALA A 396 26.93 19.92 -5.33
C ALA A 396 25.72 19.73 -4.39
N ILE A 397 25.58 18.56 -3.77
CA ILE A 397 24.54 18.30 -2.75
C ILE A 397 24.74 19.20 -1.54
N ALA A 398 25.95 19.24 -0.98
CA ALA A 398 26.26 20.06 0.19
C ALA A 398 26.04 21.57 -0.06
N GLU A 399 26.37 22.06 -1.26
CA GLU A 399 26.08 23.46 -1.63
C GLU A 399 24.56 23.69 -1.75
N GLY A 400 23.82 22.76 -2.36
CA GLY A 400 22.36 22.86 -2.41
C GLY A 400 21.72 22.87 -1.02
N GLU A 401 22.16 22.01 -0.09
CA GLU A 401 21.70 21.98 1.29
C GLU A 401 22.01 23.29 2.00
N ARG A 402 23.18 23.89 1.75
CA ARG A 402 23.55 25.20 2.28
C ARG A 402 22.63 26.33 1.78
N VAL A 403 22.26 26.28 0.51
CA VAL A 403 21.35 27.23 -0.13
C VAL A 403 19.94 27.12 0.43
N LEU A 404 19.41 25.89 0.57
CA LEU A 404 18.06 25.65 1.10
C LEU A 404 17.96 25.88 2.61
N GLY A 405 19.06 25.72 3.35
CA GLY A 405 19.11 25.92 4.80
C GLY A 405 18.13 25.01 5.55
N SER A 406 17.55 25.53 6.65
CA SER A 406 16.58 24.80 7.47
C SER A 406 15.17 24.71 6.86
N GLU A 407 14.91 25.45 5.80
CA GLU A 407 13.60 25.52 5.16
C GLU A 407 13.44 24.54 3.99
N GLY A 408 14.50 23.80 3.67
CA GLY A 408 14.46 22.80 2.61
C GLY A 408 15.36 21.60 2.89
N ARG A 409 15.29 20.62 1.99
CA ARG A 409 16.17 19.44 2.00
C ARG A 409 16.42 18.92 0.61
N ILE A 410 17.45 18.11 0.49
CA ILE A 410 17.82 17.40 -0.73
C ILE A 410 17.85 15.90 -0.41
N LEU A 411 17.34 15.09 -1.34
CA LEU A 411 17.44 13.64 -1.31
C LEU A 411 17.91 13.14 -2.65
N VAL A 412 19.12 12.56 -2.69
CA VAL A 412 19.65 11.88 -3.87
C VAL A 412 19.66 10.38 -3.59
N ARG A 413 19.14 9.58 -4.52
CA ARG A 413 19.10 8.13 -4.34
C ARG A 413 19.05 7.39 -5.67
N PRO A 414 19.57 6.16 -5.76
CA PRO A 414 19.39 5.33 -6.93
C PRO A 414 17.96 4.79 -7.02
N SER A 415 17.49 4.57 -8.25
CA SER A 415 16.26 3.79 -8.49
C SER A 415 16.50 2.32 -8.18
N GLY A 416 15.55 1.63 -7.54
CA GLY A 416 15.64 0.19 -7.29
C GLY A 416 15.67 -0.63 -8.59
N THR A 417 14.84 -0.26 -9.55
CA THR A 417 14.56 -1.07 -10.77
C THR A 417 15.20 -0.53 -12.04
N GLU A 418 15.41 0.78 -12.15
CA GLU A 418 15.87 1.44 -13.39
C GLU A 418 17.29 1.96 -13.25
N PRO A 419 18.04 2.17 -14.36
CA PRO A 419 19.37 2.78 -14.36
C PRO A 419 19.29 4.31 -14.18
N LEU A 420 18.70 4.75 -13.06
CA LEU A 420 18.45 6.15 -12.74
C LEU A 420 19.02 6.51 -11.37
N ILE A 421 19.51 7.74 -11.25
CA ILE A 421 19.67 8.47 -9.98
C ILE A 421 18.53 9.49 -9.90
N ARG A 422 17.84 9.50 -8.79
CA ARG A 422 16.73 10.41 -8.48
C ARG A 422 17.25 11.53 -7.60
N VAL A 423 17.13 12.76 -8.09
CA VAL A 423 17.46 13.98 -7.35
C VAL A 423 16.16 14.65 -6.97
N MET A 424 15.92 14.77 -5.67
CA MET A 424 14.74 15.43 -5.12
C MET A 424 15.20 16.61 -4.26
N ALA A 425 14.55 17.75 -4.42
CA ALA A 425 14.68 18.90 -3.55
C ALA A 425 13.28 19.33 -3.07
N GLU A 426 13.19 19.75 -1.81
CA GLU A 426 11.99 20.33 -1.20
C GLU A 426 12.34 21.65 -0.52
N GLY A 427 11.40 22.58 -0.53
CA GLY A 427 11.58 23.90 0.11
C GLY A 427 10.42 24.83 -0.19
N SER A 428 10.46 26.03 0.39
CA SER A 428 9.36 27.01 0.28
C SER A 428 9.34 27.78 -1.04
N ASP A 429 10.46 27.84 -1.77
CA ASP A 429 10.62 28.63 -3.00
C ASP A 429 10.91 27.72 -4.21
N GLN A 430 9.93 27.62 -5.11
CA GLN A 430 10.04 26.79 -6.31
C GLN A 430 11.21 27.20 -7.22
N ALA A 431 11.48 28.50 -7.36
CA ALA A 431 12.59 28.97 -8.22
C ALA A 431 13.94 28.55 -7.66
N GLN A 432 14.07 28.58 -6.33
CA GLN A 432 15.28 28.10 -5.63
C GLN A 432 15.44 26.57 -5.78
N LEU A 433 14.33 25.82 -5.73
CA LEU A 433 14.36 24.37 -5.97
C LEU A 433 14.80 24.03 -7.39
N ASP A 434 14.29 24.76 -8.38
CA ASP A 434 14.66 24.57 -9.79
C ASP A 434 16.15 24.81 -10.00
N GLU A 435 16.71 25.87 -9.40
CA GLU A 435 18.15 26.20 -9.48
C GLU A 435 19.01 25.12 -8.81
N VAL A 436 18.70 24.78 -7.55
CA VAL A 436 19.48 23.82 -6.75
C VAL A 436 19.40 22.41 -7.36
N CYS A 437 18.21 21.96 -7.68
CA CYS A 437 18.02 20.63 -8.28
C CYS A 437 18.68 20.56 -9.66
N GLY A 438 18.54 21.61 -10.48
CA GLY A 438 19.19 21.72 -11.78
C GLY A 438 20.71 21.64 -11.69
N ALA A 439 21.33 22.32 -10.73
CA ALA A 439 22.78 22.28 -10.54
C ALA A 439 23.26 20.87 -10.17
N ILE A 440 22.57 20.17 -9.26
CA ILE A 440 22.92 18.79 -8.88
C ILE A 440 22.74 17.84 -10.07
N VAL A 441 21.62 17.95 -10.79
CA VAL A 441 21.31 17.14 -11.98
C VAL A 441 22.40 17.25 -13.04
N GLU A 442 22.87 18.47 -13.34
CA GLU A 442 23.95 18.68 -14.31
C GLU A 442 25.28 18.04 -13.86
N VAL A 443 25.59 18.08 -12.57
CA VAL A 443 26.79 17.40 -12.05
C VAL A 443 26.62 15.88 -12.15
N VAL A 444 25.47 15.32 -11.77
CA VAL A 444 25.20 13.87 -11.89
C VAL A 444 25.28 13.41 -13.35
N LYS A 445 24.70 14.17 -14.29
CA LYS A 445 24.80 13.88 -15.73
C LYS A 445 26.26 13.88 -16.23
N ARG A 446 27.06 14.86 -15.81
CA ARG A 446 28.44 14.97 -16.22
C ARG A 446 29.29 13.81 -15.69
N GLU A 447 29.11 13.43 -14.44
CA GLU A 447 29.93 12.42 -13.75
C GLU A 447 29.50 10.98 -14.07
N GLN A 448 28.18 10.73 -14.17
CA GLN A 448 27.64 9.37 -14.31
C GLN A 448 26.62 9.21 -15.45
N GLY A 449 26.21 10.27 -16.14
CA GLY A 449 25.20 10.23 -17.20
C GLY A 449 25.55 9.32 -18.38
N GLU A 450 24.52 8.82 -19.05
CA GLU A 450 24.67 8.20 -20.37
C GLU A 450 25.12 9.29 -21.37
N ALA A 451 26.03 8.93 -22.27
CA ALA A 451 26.57 9.84 -23.29
C ALA A 451 25.56 10.12 -24.39
#